data_453aec822964e632494593cff52427f6
#
_entry.id   453aec822964e632494593cff52427f6
#
_cell.length_a   1.000
_cell.length_b   1.000
_cell.length_c   1.000
_cell.angle_alpha   90.00
_cell.angle_beta   90.00
_cell.angle_gamma   90.00
#
_symmetry.space_group_name_H-M   'P 1'
#
loop_
_entity.id
_entity.type
_entity.pdbx_description
1 polymer ?
#
loop_
_entity_poly.entity_id
_entity_poly.type
_entity_poly.pdbx_seq_one_letter_code
_entity_poly.pdbx_strand_id
1 'polypeptide(L)'
;MMRFLRSAFVIGRRDFSATVLSKTFIFFLLGPLFPLLMGGVFGGIGARVASQAERPVVAVIASRAEFERLESAREQLTPALGEEALVKLVGYRPEADLAAQQKRLLATDRPPVRAVLSGSLENPHLIGALAGDPGTVGQLKLLIANARTGNAVAAPNLPVTNVEESSGSLVRDRAMTAQIGQMLLFFFTILLSGMLLSQLIEEKSNKIIEVIAAAVPIDAMFVGKLFAMLAASVVGIAFWIFGGAVAVQFLKQGGVQTLPQPAVGWPAFISLGIVYFAMNYLLLGAAFLTIGAQASTVREVQTMSMPVTFAQVIIFGFAATVIGAPDSAEGLAAAIFPLSSPMAMLARAAEQRAIWPHAVALLWQAIWVALILRMGSQLFRKTVLKSGPRRPWWRFGRA
;
A
#
# COMPACT_ATOMS: atom_id res chain seq x y z
N MET A 1 -25.89 4.23 34.44
CA MET A 1 -25.72 3.65 33.10
C MET A 1 -26.64 4.29 32.06
N MET A 2 -27.96 4.38 32.23
CA MET A 2 -28.88 5.00 31.25
C MET A 2 -28.55 6.48 30.93
N ARG A 3 -28.24 7.32 31.92
CA ARG A 3 -27.86 8.75 31.67
C ARG A 3 -26.58 8.86 30.83
N PHE A 4 -25.58 8.01 31.08
CA PHE A 4 -24.34 7.95 30.31
C PHE A 4 -24.61 7.62 28.84
N LEU A 5 -25.34 6.54 28.55
CA LEU A 5 -25.66 6.10 27.19
C LEU A 5 -26.51 7.15 26.45
N ARG A 6 -27.47 7.77 27.11
CA ARG A 6 -28.29 8.83 26.55
C ARG A 6 -27.46 10.07 26.18
N SER A 7 -26.55 10.50 27.07
CA SER A 7 -25.66 11.63 26.81
C SER A 7 -24.68 11.33 25.66
N ALA A 8 -24.06 10.14 25.66
CA ALA A 8 -23.17 9.71 24.60
C ALA A 8 -23.89 9.65 23.22
N PHE A 9 -25.14 9.16 23.20
CA PHE A 9 -25.94 9.10 21.98
C PHE A 9 -26.33 10.49 21.47
N VAL A 10 -26.75 11.41 22.34
CA VAL A 10 -27.11 12.77 21.94
C VAL A 10 -25.91 13.52 21.35
N ILE A 11 -24.74 13.42 22.01
CA ILE A 11 -23.50 14.02 21.50
C ILE A 11 -23.11 13.34 20.18
N GLY A 12 -23.14 12.00 20.14
CA GLY A 12 -22.81 11.23 18.97
C GLY A 12 -23.68 11.60 17.76
N ARG A 13 -24.99 11.72 17.92
CA ARG A 13 -25.91 12.11 16.85
C ARG A 13 -25.61 13.51 16.33
N ARG A 14 -25.36 14.46 17.23
CA ARG A 14 -25.03 15.84 16.86
C ARG A 14 -23.74 15.88 16.02
N ASP A 15 -22.69 15.25 16.54
CA ASP A 15 -21.36 15.26 15.92
C ASP A 15 -21.35 14.49 14.59
N PHE A 16 -22.08 13.38 14.50
CA PHE A 16 -22.29 12.64 13.26
C PHE A 16 -22.94 13.52 12.17
N SER A 17 -24.10 14.15 12.52
CA SER A 17 -24.80 14.99 11.55
C SER A 17 -23.98 16.20 11.14
N ALA A 18 -23.30 16.84 12.09
CA ALA A 18 -22.42 17.97 11.81
C ALA A 18 -21.24 17.57 10.90
N THR A 19 -20.70 16.37 11.09
CA THR A 19 -19.58 15.86 10.28
C THR A 19 -20.02 15.51 8.87
N VAL A 20 -21.04 14.65 8.73
CA VAL A 20 -21.48 14.13 7.42
C VAL A 20 -22.01 15.23 6.51
N LEU A 21 -22.64 16.25 7.08
CA LEU A 21 -23.15 17.40 6.34
C LEU A 21 -22.12 18.53 6.17
N SER A 22 -20.91 18.37 6.69
CA SER A 22 -19.87 19.39 6.56
C SER A 22 -19.27 19.44 5.16
N LYS A 23 -18.91 20.66 4.71
CA LYS A 23 -18.17 20.83 3.45
C LYS A 23 -16.87 20.04 3.43
N THR A 24 -16.18 19.97 4.56
CA THR A 24 -14.94 19.22 4.75
C THR A 24 -15.14 17.73 4.48
N PHE A 25 -16.25 17.12 4.94
CA PHE A 25 -16.56 15.73 4.68
C PHE A 25 -16.89 15.48 3.22
N ILE A 26 -17.61 16.40 2.56
CA ILE A 26 -17.90 16.30 1.12
C ILE A 26 -16.60 16.38 0.31
N PHE A 27 -15.71 17.33 0.63
CA PHE A 27 -14.37 17.35 0.01
C PHE A 27 -13.56 16.10 0.28
N PHE A 28 -13.68 15.56 1.48
CA PHE A 28 -13.05 14.27 1.82
C PHE A 28 -13.59 13.13 0.95
N LEU A 29 -14.90 13.07 0.69
CA LEU A 29 -15.47 12.06 -0.22
C LEU A 29 -14.90 12.19 -1.64
N LEU A 30 -14.51 13.37 -2.08
CA LEU A 30 -13.85 13.61 -3.36
C LEU A 30 -12.33 13.35 -3.33
N GLY A 31 -11.73 13.34 -2.13
CA GLY A 31 -10.27 13.25 -1.94
C GLY A 31 -9.60 12.09 -2.68
N PRO A 32 -10.07 10.84 -2.55
CA PRO A 32 -9.50 9.69 -3.25
C PRO A 32 -9.74 9.65 -4.78
N LEU A 33 -10.66 10.47 -5.32
CA LEU A 33 -10.73 10.67 -6.77
C LEU A 33 -9.48 11.38 -7.30
N PHE A 34 -8.85 12.21 -6.48
CA PHE A 34 -7.65 12.93 -6.87
C PHE A 34 -6.46 12.01 -7.21
N PRO A 35 -6.04 11.05 -6.37
CA PRO A 35 -5.03 10.05 -6.74
C PRO A 35 -5.43 9.20 -7.95
N LEU A 36 -6.70 8.84 -8.11
CA LEU A 36 -7.19 8.08 -9.27
C LEU A 36 -7.09 8.89 -10.56
N LEU A 37 -7.50 10.15 -10.53
CA LEU A 37 -7.36 11.07 -11.67
C LEU A 37 -5.89 11.33 -11.98
N MET A 38 -5.07 11.58 -10.95
CA MET A 38 -3.64 11.77 -11.11
C MET A 38 -2.96 10.50 -11.62
N GLY A 39 -3.30 9.32 -11.08
CA GLY A 39 -2.80 8.04 -11.55
C GLY A 39 -3.16 7.76 -13.00
N GLY A 40 -4.38 8.11 -13.43
CA GLY A 40 -4.80 8.01 -14.84
C GLY A 40 -4.03 8.95 -15.76
N VAL A 41 -3.89 10.22 -15.35
CA VAL A 41 -3.18 11.24 -16.14
C VAL A 41 -1.67 10.97 -16.17
N PHE A 42 -1.05 10.80 -14.99
CA PHE A 42 0.40 10.59 -14.90
C PHE A 42 0.83 9.18 -15.32
N GLY A 43 -0.01 8.16 -15.09
CA GLY A 43 0.21 6.81 -15.62
C GLY A 43 0.20 6.78 -17.14
N GLY A 44 -0.71 7.50 -17.77
CA GLY A 44 -0.75 7.67 -19.22
C GLY A 44 0.48 8.44 -19.78
N ILE A 45 0.92 9.49 -19.08
CA ILE A 45 2.15 10.22 -19.42
C ILE A 45 3.37 9.31 -19.20
N GLY A 46 3.45 8.62 -18.07
CA GLY A 46 4.54 7.68 -17.78
C GLY A 46 4.66 6.57 -18.81
N ALA A 47 3.53 5.98 -19.23
CA ALA A 47 3.50 4.99 -20.29
C ALA A 47 3.98 5.55 -21.63
N ARG A 48 3.60 6.79 -22.00
CA ARG A 48 4.09 7.47 -23.20
C ARG A 48 5.59 7.75 -23.11
N VAL A 49 6.07 8.26 -21.98
CA VAL A 49 7.51 8.51 -21.78
C VAL A 49 8.30 7.20 -21.82
N ALA A 50 7.80 6.13 -21.19
CA ALA A 50 8.42 4.82 -21.25
C ALA A 50 8.44 4.21 -22.66
N SER A 51 7.39 4.44 -23.47
CA SER A 51 7.34 3.99 -24.88
C SER A 51 8.22 4.82 -25.80
N GLN A 52 8.52 6.07 -25.45
CA GLN A 52 9.42 6.96 -26.20
C GLN A 52 10.88 6.88 -25.74
N ALA A 53 11.14 6.32 -24.54
CA ALA A 53 12.49 6.10 -24.08
C ALA A 53 13.19 5.08 -24.98
N GLU A 54 14.33 5.46 -25.53
CA GLU A 54 15.17 4.55 -26.30
C GLU A 54 15.54 3.36 -25.40
N ARG A 55 15.17 2.15 -25.84
CA ARG A 55 15.48 0.92 -25.08
C ARG A 55 16.99 0.73 -25.05
N PRO A 56 17.58 0.43 -23.87
CA PRO A 56 19.00 0.18 -23.79
C PRO A 56 19.40 -1.01 -24.65
N VAL A 57 20.50 -0.88 -25.36
CA VAL A 57 21.00 -1.88 -26.30
C VAL A 57 22.26 -2.54 -25.78
N VAL A 58 22.56 -3.73 -26.30
CA VAL A 58 23.86 -4.37 -26.12
C VAL A 58 24.68 -4.11 -27.38
N ALA A 59 25.79 -3.39 -27.23
CA ALA A 59 26.74 -3.19 -28.29
C ALA A 59 27.59 -4.47 -28.51
N VAL A 60 27.67 -4.94 -29.72
CA VAL A 60 28.42 -6.16 -30.07
C VAL A 60 29.62 -5.77 -30.92
N ILE A 61 30.84 -5.92 -30.41
CA ILE A 61 32.08 -5.75 -31.15
C ILE A 61 32.47 -7.10 -31.72
N ALA A 62 32.14 -7.34 -32.98
CA ALA A 62 32.37 -8.61 -33.63
C ALA A 62 32.61 -8.44 -35.15
N SER A 63 33.07 -9.49 -35.82
CA SER A 63 33.06 -9.53 -37.27
C SER A 63 31.63 -9.48 -37.82
N ARG A 64 31.48 -9.02 -39.07
CA ARG A 64 30.15 -8.96 -39.69
C ARG A 64 29.45 -10.32 -39.69
N ALA A 65 30.17 -11.38 -39.99
CA ALA A 65 29.61 -12.73 -40.01
C ALA A 65 29.15 -13.22 -38.65
N GLU A 66 29.88 -12.92 -37.58
CA GLU A 66 29.48 -13.28 -36.21
C GLU A 66 28.25 -12.47 -35.72
N PHE A 67 28.20 -11.19 -36.08
CA PHE A 67 27.04 -10.35 -35.77
C PHE A 67 25.77 -10.84 -36.49
N GLU A 68 25.88 -11.18 -37.79
CA GLU A 68 24.78 -11.74 -38.58
C GLU A 68 24.27 -13.06 -37.99
N ARG A 69 25.16 -13.90 -37.43
CA ARG A 69 24.76 -15.14 -36.71
C ARG A 69 24.00 -14.82 -35.42
N LEU A 70 24.43 -13.83 -34.65
CA LEU A 70 23.72 -13.41 -33.43
C LEU A 70 22.35 -12.81 -33.75
N GLU A 71 22.25 -11.99 -34.81
CA GLU A 71 20.97 -11.40 -35.25
C GLU A 71 20.02 -12.50 -35.78
N SER A 72 20.52 -13.48 -36.55
CA SER A 72 19.73 -14.64 -36.98
C SER A 72 19.27 -15.48 -35.80
N ALA A 73 20.11 -15.69 -34.80
CA ALA A 73 19.72 -16.37 -33.57
C ALA A 73 18.64 -15.60 -32.81
N ARG A 74 18.72 -14.28 -32.78
CA ARG A 74 17.70 -13.42 -32.19
C ARG A 74 16.38 -13.53 -32.95
N GLU A 75 16.39 -13.44 -34.28
CA GLU A 75 15.20 -13.59 -35.11
C GLU A 75 14.52 -14.94 -34.93
N GLN A 76 15.30 -16.02 -34.83
CA GLN A 76 14.79 -17.38 -34.59
C GLN A 76 14.12 -17.54 -33.22
N LEU A 77 14.61 -16.85 -32.18
CA LEU A 77 14.06 -16.92 -30.82
C LEU A 77 12.89 -15.94 -30.61
N THR A 78 12.77 -14.91 -31.46
CA THR A 78 11.69 -13.89 -31.36
C THR A 78 10.28 -14.49 -31.37
N PRO A 79 9.92 -15.47 -32.24
CA PRO A 79 8.58 -16.05 -32.21
C PRO A 79 8.24 -16.80 -30.91
N ALA A 80 9.27 -17.38 -30.25
CA ALA A 80 9.09 -18.15 -29.01
C ALA A 80 9.07 -17.27 -27.75
N LEU A 81 9.88 -16.21 -27.71
CA LEU A 81 10.09 -15.38 -26.53
C LEU A 81 9.39 -14.01 -26.60
N GLY A 82 9.03 -13.56 -27.80
CA GLY A 82 8.54 -12.21 -28.06
C GLY A 82 9.67 -11.20 -28.29
N GLU A 83 9.42 -10.20 -29.13
CA GLU A 83 10.42 -9.17 -29.47
C GLU A 83 10.82 -8.33 -28.25
N GLU A 84 9.90 -8.13 -27.31
CA GLU A 84 10.14 -7.35 -26.10
C GLU A 84 10.98 -8.07 -25.05
N ALA A 85 11.01 -9.41 -25.09
CA ALA A 85 11.74 -10.24 -24.15
C ALA A 85 13.22 -10.41 -24.54
N LEU A 86 13.62 -10.01 -25.73
CA LEU A 86 15.00 -10.15 -26.19
C LEU A 86 15.70 -8.79 -26.23
N VAL A 87 16.98 -8.79 -25.81
CA VAL A 87 17.84 -7.62 -25.89
C VAL A 87 18.05 -7.18 -27.33
N LYS A 88 18.05 -5.87 -27.56
CA LYS A 88 18.38 -5.31 -28.87
C LYS A 88 19.89 -5.26 -29.03
N LEU A 89 20.39 -5.79 -30.13
CA LEU A 89 21.81 -5.83 -30.47
C LEU A 89 22.16 -4.72 -31.44
N VAL A 90 23.33 -4.10 -31.30
CA VAL A 90 23.89 -3.13 -32.25
C VAL A 90 25.32 -3.53 -32.53
N GLY A 91 25.61 -3.84 -33.80
CA GLY A 91 26.94 -4.33 -34.25
C GLY A 91 27.93 -3.20 -34.48
N TYR A 92 29.16 -3.40 -33.99
CA TYR A 92 30.30 -2.54 -34.24
C TYR A 92 31.48 -3.35 -34.74
N ARG A 93 32.24 -2.80 -35.69
CA ARG A 93 33.47 -3.45 -36.15
C ARG A 93 34.57 -3.32 -35.10
N PRO A 94 35.43 -4.35 -34.90
CA PRO A 94 36.55 -4.25 -33.99
C PRO A 94 37.54 -3.15 -34.43
N GLU A 95 37.96 -2.32 -33.50
CA GLU A 95 39.03 -1.34 -33.68
C GLU A 95 40.37 -1.87 -33.12
N ALA A 96 41.47 -1.20 -33.45
CA ALA A 96 42.80 -1.62 -33.01
C ALA A 96 42.95 -1.59 -31.47
N ASP A 97 42.31 -0.62 -30.79
CA ASP A 97 42.22 -0.54 -29.33
C ASP A 97 40.81 -0.89 -28.87
N LEU A 98 40.62 -2.17 -28.54
CA LEU A 98 39.36 -2.70 -28.06
C LEU A 98 38.95 -2.10 -26.69
N ALA A 99 39.91 -1.82 -25.81
CA ALA A 99 39.60 -1.29 -24.49
C ALA A 99 39.07 0.16 -24.57
N ALA A 100 39.71 0.99 -25.41
CA ALA A 100 39.23 2.33 -25.67
C ALA A 100 37.85 2.33 -26.36
N GLN A 101 37.62 1.41 -27.31
CA GLN A 101 36.33 1.25 -27.99
C GLN A 101 35.24 0.83 -27.00
N GLN A 102 35.48 -0.16 -26.14
CA GLN A 102 34.52 -0.60 -25.12
C GLN A 102 34.12 0.54 -24.17
N LYS A 103 35.13 1.29 -23.65
CA LYS A 103 34.88 2.44 -22.78
C LYS A 103 34.05 3.53 -23.45
N ARG A 104 34.34 3.84 -24.72
CA ARG A 104 33.62 4.83 -25.50
C ARG A 104 32.18 4.39 -25.77
N LEU A 105 31.94 3.13 -26.12
CA LEU A 105 30.61 2.60 -26.34
C LEU A 105 29.77 2.60 -25.05
N LEU A 106 30.34 2.25 -23.90
CA LEU A 106 29.65 2.32 -22.60
C LEU A 106 29.31 3.76 -22.18
N ALA A 107 30.00 4.77 -22.72
CA ALA A 107 29.70 6.18 -22.49
C ALA A 107 28.74 6.79 -23.53
N THR A 108 28.22 5.98 -24.47
CA THR A 108 27.33 6.44 -25.54
C THR A 108 25.90 6.56 -25.04
N ASP A 109 25.29 7.72 -25.19
CA ASP A 109 23.93 8.00 -24.73
C ASP A 109 22.86 7.72 -25.80
N ARG A 110 23.23 7.64 -27.07
CA ARG A 110 22.28 7.41 -28.20
C ARG A 110 22.84 6.45 -29.25
N PRO A 111 22.34 5.20 -29.29
CA PRO A 111 21.44 4.57 -28.34
C PRO A 111 22.14 4.30 -26.99
N PRO A 112 21.38 4.29 -25.86
CA PRO A 112 21.97 4.04 -24.54
C PRO A 112 22.51 2.61 -24.47
N VAL A 113 23.83 2.46 -24.32
CA VAL A 113 24.51 1.17 -24.30
C VAL A 113 24.57 0.66 -22.86
N ARG A 114 23.93 -0.49 -22.58
CA ARG A 114 23.90 -1.12 -21.26
C ARG A 114 25.13 -2.01 -21.02
N ALA A 115 25.55 -2.72 -22.06
CA ALA A 115 26.69 -3.61 -22.02
C ALA A 115 27.35 -3.73 -23.38
N VAL A 116 28.61 -4.10 -23.41
CA VAL A 116 29.36 -4.37 -24.61
C VAL A 116 29.78 -5.84 -24.61
N LEU A 117 29.33 -6.58 -25.63
CA LEU A 117 29.78 -7.94 -25.92
C LEU A 117 30.95 -7.85 -26.91
N SER A 118 32.06 -8.49 -26.59
CA SER A 118 33.26 -8.52 -27.41
C SER A 118 33.88 -9.92 -27.43
N GLY A 119 34.91 -10.13 -28.24
CA GLY A 119 35.52 -11.44 -28.44
C GLY A 119 34.80 -12.25 -29.51
N SER A 120 35.23 -13.49 -29.71
CA SER A 120 34.59 -14.44 -30.64
C SER A 120 33.36 -15.10 -30.01
N LEU A 121 32.48 -15.68 -30.82
CA LEU A 121 31.37 -16.48 -30.31
C LEU A 121 31.85 -17.66 -29.44
N GLU A 122 33.06 -18.16 -29.65
CA GLU A 122 33.65 -19.24 -28.83
C GLU A 122 34.18 -18.74 -27.47
N ASN A 123 34.71 -17.52 -27.44
CA ASN A 123 35.24 -16.88 -26.24
C ASN A 123 34.64 -15.48 -26.06
N PRO A 124 33.33 -15.37 -25.72
CA PRO A 124 32.66 -14.11 -25.56
C PRO A 124 33.06 -13.42 -24.25
N HIS A 125 33.25 -12.14 -24.31
CA HIS A 125 33.52 -11.30 -23.15
C HIS A 125 32.49 -10.20 -23.03
N LEU A 126 31.81 -10.10 -21.87
CA LEU A 126 30.75 -9.13 -21.63
C LEU A 126 31.19 -8.13 -20.56
N ILE A 127 31.12 -6.83 -20.89
CA ILE A 127 31.44 -5.74 -19.97
C ILE A 127 30.22 -4.81 -19.91
N GLY A 128 29.76 -4.47 -18.71
CA GLY A 128 28.63 -3.56 -18.54
C GLY A 128 28.15 -3.47 -17.11
N ALA A 129 27.21 -2.56 -16.85
CA ALA A 129 26.55 -2.40 -15.56
C ALA A 129 25.40 -3.40 -15.40
N LEU A 130 25.75 -4.69 -15.22
CA LEU A 130 24.82 -5.83 -15.17
C LEU A 130 24.61 -6.38 -13.75
N ALA A 131 25.13 -5.71 -12.73
CA ALA A 131 24.91 -6.07 -11.33
C ALA A 131 23.41 -6.01 -11.02
N GLY A 132 22.81 -7.16 -10.67
CA GLY A 132 21.38 -7.26 -10.39
C GLY A 132 20.48 -7.53 -11.61
N ASP A 133 21.03 -7.76 -12.81
CA ASP A 133 20.26 -8.13 -14.00
C ASP A 133 20.68 -9.49 -14.60
N PRO A 134 20.35 -10.59 -13.89
CA PRO A 134 20.64 -11.94 -14.39
C PRO A 134 19.86 -12.27 -15.67
N GLY A 135 18.74 -11.58 -15.93
CA GLY A 135 17.89 -11.77 -17.10
C GLY A 135 18.62 -11.43 -18.39
N THR A 136 19.24 -10.26 -18.49
CA THR A 136 20.02 -9.84 -19.69
C THR A 136 21.20 -10.78 -19.94
N VAL A 137 21.91 -11.18 -18.88
CA VAL A 137 23.03 -12.15 -19.01
C VAL A 137 22.54 -13.51 -19.49
N GLY A 138 21.40 -14.00 -18.97
CA GLY A 138 20.78 -15.25 -19.40
C GLY A 138 20.34 -15.22 -20.86
N GLN A 139 19.73 -14.13 -21.31
CA GLN A 139 19.34 -13.92 -22.71
C GLN A 139 20.56 -13.92 -23.65
N LEU A 140 21.64 -13.22 -23.32
CA LEU A 140 22.86 -13.21 -24.10
C LEU A 140 23.52 -14.61 -24.19
N LYS A 141 23.54 -15.35 -23.07
CA LYS A 141 24.02 -16.74 -23.08
C LYS A 141 23.20 -17.62 -24.02
N LEU A 142 21.88 -17.48 -24.03
CA LEU A 142 20.98 -18.20 -24.92
C LEU A 142 21.21 -17.83 -26.38
N LEU A 143 21.34 -16.54 -26.69
CA LEU A 143 21.63 -16.05 -28.04
C LEU A 143 22.97 -16.55 -28.55
N ILE A 144 24.02 -16.49 -27.73
CA ILE A 144 25.36 -16.99 -28.10
C ILE A 144 25.33 -18.50 -28.33
N ALA A 145 24.65 -19.26 -27.46
CA ALA A 145 24.52 -20.70 -27.61
C ALA A 145 23.81 -21.08 -28.91
N ASN A 146 22.71 -20.38 -29.26
CA ASN A 146 22.00 -20.59 -30.52
C ASN A 146 22.86 -20.20 -31.72
N ALA A 147 23.55 -19.05 -31.67
CA ALA A 147 24.44 -18.58 -32.73
C ALA A 147 25.64 -19.54 -33.00
N ARG A 148 26.10 -20.27 -31.98
CA ARG A 148 27.16 -21.28 -32.12
C ARG A 148 26.69 -22.54 -32.84
N THR A 149 25.51 -23.03 -32.49
CA THR A 149 24.98 -24.27 -33.00
C THR A 149 24.53 -24.16 -34.47
N GLY A 150 24.18 -22.95 -34.93
CA GLY A 150 23.72 -22.68 -36.29
C GLY A 150 22.41 -23.40 -36.66
N ASN A 151 21.86 -24.20 -35.76
CA ASN A 151 20.61 -24.89 -35.96
C ASN A 151 19.47 -24.01 -35.47
N ALA A 152 18.53 -23.71 -36.35
CA ALA A 152 17.25 -23.14 -35.94
C ALA A 152 16.62 -24.09 -34.90
N VAL A 153 16.59 -23.67 -33.66
CA VAL A 153 15.74 -24.33 -32.67
C VAL A 153 14.31 -23.97 -33.08
N ALA A 154 13.71 -24.80 -33.94
CA ALA A 154 12.30 -24.68 -34.26
C ALA A 154 11.55 -24.86 -32.93
N ALA A 155 10.94 -23.77 -32.45
CA ALA A 155 10.09 -23.85 -31.27
C ALA A 155 9.00 -24.89 -31.56
N PRO A 156 8.84 -25.94 -30.73
CA PRO A 156 7.80 -26.92 -30.96
C PRO A 156 6.45 -26.21 -30.92
N ASN A 157 5.54 -26.62 -31.78
CA ASN A 157 4.16 -26.16 -31.70
C ASN A 157 3.58 -26.66 -30.37
N LEU A 158 3.48 -25.74 -29.40
CA LEU A 158 2.94 -26.01 -28.08
C LEU A 158 1.46 -25.58 -28.07
N PRO A 159 0.50 -26.49 -28.21
CA PRO A 159 -0.90 -26.13 -28.08
C PRO A 159 -1.17 -25.69 -26.65
N VAL A 160 -1.51 -24.43 -26.45
CA VAL A 160 -1.84 -23.84 -25.15
C VAL A 160 -3.34 -23.89 -24.98
N THR A 161 -3.81 -24.71 -24.03
CA THR A 161 -5.19 -24.64 -23.57
C THR A 161 -5.24 -23.71 -22.37
N ASN A 162 -5.85 -22.55 -22.58
CA ASN A 162 -6.04 -21.60 -21.50
C ASN A 162 -7.14 -22.12 -20.55
N VAL A 163 -6.79 -22.28 -19.28
CA VAL A 163 -7.75 -22.52 -18.20
C VAL A 163 -8.00 -21.18 -17.49
N GLU A 164 -9.24 -20.94 -17.09
CA GLU A 164 -9.61 -19.68 -16.43
C GLU A 164 -8.89 -19.48 -15.10
N GLU A 165 -8.65 -20.58 -14.35
CA GLU A 165 -7.99 -20.53 -13.05
C GLU A 165 -6.98 -21.67 -12.90
N SER A 166 -5.84 -21.36 -12.33
CA SER A 166 -4.85 -22.33 -11.85
C SER A 166 -4.52 -22.04 -10.38
N SER A 167 -4.02 -23.02 -9.64
CA SER A 167 -3.60 -22.80 -8.24
C SER A 167 -2.58 -21.67 -8.11
N GLY A 168 -1.65 -21.55 -9.08
CA GLY A 168 -0.66 -20.47 -9.10
C GLY A 168 -1.24 -19.09 -9.37
N SER A 169 -2.21 -18.98 -10.30
CA SER A 169 -2.90 -17.71 -10.56
C SER A 169 -3.74 -17.29 -9.35
N LEU A 170 -4.46 -18.22 -8.73
CA LEU A 170 -5.28 -17.96 -7.55
C LEU A 170 -4.44 -17.46 -6.36
N VAL A 171 -3.27 -18.03 -6.10
CA VAL A 171 -2.38 -17.55 -5.03
C VAL A 171 -1.94 -16.12 -5.28
N ARG A 172 -1.50 -15.81 -6.51
CA ARG A 172 -1.08 -14.46 -6.89
C ARG A 172 -2.22 -13.46 -6.78
N ASP A 173 -3.39 -13.81 -7.30
CA ASP A 173 -4.56 -12.94 -7.32
C ASP A 173 -5.08 -12.64 -5.92
N ARG A 174 -5.06 -13.64 -5.02
CA ARG A 174 -5.42 -13.47 -3.61
C ARG A 174 -4.41 -12.61 -2.86
N ALA A 175 -3.11 -12.77 -3.12
CA ALA A 175 -2.07 -11.92 -2.53
C ALA A 175 -2.23 -10.46 -3.00
N MET A 176 -2.58 -10.20 -4.26
CA MET A 176 -2.90 -8.86 -4.75
C MET A 176 -4.14 -8.29 -4.05
N THR A 177 -5.19 -9.08 -3.88
CA THR A 177 -6.41 -8.66 -3.15
C THR A 177 -6.08 -8.37 -1.67
N ALA A 178 -5.24 -9.17 -1.03
CA ALA A 178 -4.74 -8.96 0.32
C ALA A 178 -4.00 -7.62 0.44
N GLN A 179 -3.08 -7.35 -0.47
CA GLN A 179 -2.28 -6.13 -0.49
C GLN A 179 -3.14 -4.88 -0.69
N ILE A 180 -4.06 -4.91 -1.68
CA ILE A 180 -4.96 -3.79 -1.95
C ILE A 180 -5.90 -3.56 -0.75
N GLY A 181 -6.51 -4.61 -0.21
CA GLY A 181 -7.39 -4.52 0.94
C GLY A 181 -6.70 -3.95 2.17
N GLN A 182 -5.50 -4.43 2.48
CA GLN A 182 -4.68 -3.95 3.59
C GLN A 182 -4.26 -2.48 3.39
N MET A 183 -3.84 -2.11 2.17
CA MET A 183 -3.48 -0.74 1.83
C MET A 183 -4.67 0.22 1.95
N LEU A 184 -5.85 -0.18 1.49
CA LEU A 184 -7.08 0.61 1.63
C LEU A 184 -7.47 0.77 3.11
N LEU A 185 -7.41 -0.31 3.90
CA LEU A 185 -7.69 -0.24 5.34
C LEU A 185 -6.75 0.72 6.05
N PHE A 186 -5.44 0.64 5.78
CA PHE A 186 -4.44 1.55 6.31
C PHE A 186 -4.71 3.00 5.91
N PHE A 187 -4.93 3.24 4.61
CA PHE A 187 -5.18 4.57 4.06
C PHE A 187 -6.43 5.20 4.68
N PHE A 188 -7.55 4.49 4.71
CA PHE A 188 -8.78 4.98 5.32
C PHE A 188 -8.62 5.22 6.81
N THR A 189 -7.89 4.36 7.52
CA THR A 189 -7.67 4.55 8.95
C THR A 189 -6.89 5.84 9.22
N ILE A 190 -5.79 6.09 8.52
CA ILE A 190 -5.00 7.32 8.71
C ILE A 190 -5.81 8.55 8.32
N LEU A 191 -6.45 8.52 7.15
CA LEU A 191 -7.18 9.65 6.61
C LEU A 191 -8.36 10.06 7.50
N LEU A 192 -9.18 9.08 7.91
CA LEU A 192 -10.37 9.31 8.72
C LEU A 192 -10.04 9.61 10.19
N SER A 193 -8.97 9.02 10.73
CA SER A 193 -8.46 9.40 12.05
C SER A 193 -7.83 10.80 12.05
N GLY A 194 -7.24 11.22 10.94
CA GLY A 194 -6.78 12.60 10.74
C GLY A 194 -7.92 13.61 10.78
N MET A 195 -9.09 13.26 10.23
CA MET A 195 -10.30 14.10 10.34
C MET A 195 -10.76 14.25 11.79
N LEU A 196 -10.75 13.17 12.58
CA LEU A 196 -11.02 13.22 14.02
C LEU A 196 -10.08 14.20 14.72
N LEU A 197 -8.78 14.11 14.41
CA LEU A 197 -7.76 15.00 14.97
C LEU A 197 -8.02 16.46 14.58
N SER A 198 -8.36 16.74 13.32
CA SER A 198 -8.68 18.08 12.83
C SER A 198 -9.89 18.69 13.55
N GLN A 199 -10.93 17.91 13.78
CA GLN A 199 -12.10 18.34 14.54
C GLN A 199 -11.75 18.64 16.00
N LEU A 200 -10.91 17.82 16.63
CA LEU A 200 -10.44 18.09 17.99
C LEU A 200 -9.67 19.41 18.10
N ILE A 201 -8.84 19.69 17.09
CA ILE A 201 -8.11 20.96 16.99
C ILE A 201 -9.09 22.13 16.91
N GLU A 202 -10.08 22.04 16.04
CA GLU A 202 -11.10 23.08 15.86
C GLU A 202 -11.93 23.33 17.13
N GLU A 203 -12.41 22.26 17.76
CA GLU A 203 -13.18 22.37 19.01
C GLU A 203 -12.35 22.93 20.16
N LYS A 204 -11.07 22.60 20.21
CA LYS A 204 -10.15 23.12 21.23
C LYS A 204 -9.88 24.60 21.01
N SER A 205 -9.67 25.03 19.77
CA SER A 205 -9.49 26.44 19.40
C SER A 205 -10.70 27.27 19.79
N ASN A 206 -11.91 26.71 19.65
CA ASN A 206 -13.18 27.38 19.96
C ASN A 206 -13.65 27.15 21.41
N LYS A 207 -12.85 26.51 22.29
CA LYS A 207 -13.18 26.15 23.68
C LYS A 207 -14.47 25.34 23.86
N ILE A 208 -14.95 24.71 22.80
CA ILE A 208 -16.20 23.92 22.78
C ILE A 208 -16.10 22.73 23.77
N ILE A 209 -14.94 22.09 23.83
CA ILE A 209 -14.69 20.97 24.75
C ILE A 209 -14.91 21.37 26.21
N GLU A 210 -14.46 22.58 26.62
CA GLU A 210 -14.60 23.07 27.99
C GLU A 210 -16.06 23.33 28.36
N VAL A 211 -16.83 23.91 27.42
CA VAL A 211 -18.26 24.18 27.60
C VAL A 211 -19.06 22.87 27.72
N ILE A 212 -18.79 21.90 26.88
CA ILE A 212 -19.51 20.62 26.90
C ILE A 212 -19.13 19.82 28.15
N ALA A 213 -17.85 19.83 28.56
CA ALA A 213 -17.37 19.14 29.77
C ALA A 213 -18.01 19.67 31.07
N ALA A 214 -18.46 20.91 31.07
CA ALA A 214 -19.22 21.48 32.20
C ALA A 214 -20.67 20.94 32.30
N ALA A 215 -21.26 20.47 31.19
CA ALA A 215 -22.64 20.06 31.12
C ALA A 215 -22.88 18.54 31.07
N VAL A 216 -21.87 17.74 30.66
CA VAL A 216 -22.01 16.31 30.38
C VAL A 216 -20.83 15.53 30.97
N PRO A 217 -21.04 14.27 31.41
CA PRO A 217 -19.94 13.42 31.85
C PRO A 217 -18.87 13.28 30.76
N ILE A 218 -17.63 13.54 31.11
CA ILE A 218 -16.47 13.56 30.19
C ILE A 218 -16.31 12.23 29.45
N ASP A 219 -16.51 11.10 30.17
CA ASP A 219 -16.45 9.78 29.56
C ASP A 219 -17.51 9.57 28.46
N ALA A 220 -18.72 10.14 28.66
CA ALA A 220 -19.80 10.09 27.67
C ALA A 220 -19.47 10.94 26.41
N MET A 221 -18.81 12.08 26.62
CA MET A 221 -18.31 12.92 25.53
C MET A 221 -17.23 12.19 24.70
N PHE A 222 -16.24 11.58 25.38
CA PHE A 222 -15.18 10.83 24.72
C PHE A 222 -15.73 9.69 23.87
N VAL A 223 -16.57 8.84 24.46
CA VAL A 223 -17.15 7.68 23.76
C VAL A 223 -18.11 8.12 22.66
N GLY A 224 -18.99 9.08 22.96
CA GLY A 224 -19.97 9.61 22.00
C GLY A 224 -19.31 10.17 20.76
N LYS A 225 -18.24 10.97 20.93
CA LYS A 225 -17.48 11.55 19.83
C LYS A 225 -16.78 10.50 18.98
N LEU A 226 -16.10 9.54 19.63
CA LEU A 226 -15.36 8.50 18.92
C LEU A 226 -16.29 7.64 18.06
N PHE A 227 -17.45 7.23 18.60
CA PHE A 227 -18.42 6.43 17.86
C PHE A 227 -19.16 7.25 16.78
N ALA A 228 -19.40 8.55 17.00
CA ALA A 228 -19.96 9.42 15.97
C ALA A 228 -19.06 9.54 14.75
N MET A 229 -17.77 9.73 15.01
CA MET A 229 -16.77 9.83 13.96
C MET A 229 -16.53 8.49 13.26
N LEU A 230 -16.56 7.39 14.00
CA LEU A 230 -16.53 6.04 13.39
C LEU A 230 -17.73 5.83 12.47
N ALA A 231 -18.94 6.19 12.90
CA ALA A 231 -20.15 6.07 12.08
C ALA A 231 -20.05 6.92 10.79
N ALA A 232 -19.57 8.16 10.90
CA ALA A 232 -19.30 9.02 9.74
C ALA A 232 -18.26 8.39 8.81
N SER A 233 -17.20 7.80 9.39
CA SER A 233 -16.15 7.10 8.62
C SER A 233 -16.68 5.89 7.86
N VAL A 234 -17.58 5.11 8.46
CA VAL A 234 -18.24 3.98 7.79
C VAL A 234 -19.10 4.43 6.62
N VAL A 235 -19.80 5.57 6.75
CA VAL A 235 -20.53 6.18 5.62
C VAL A 235 -19.58 6.55 4.49
N GLY A 236 -18.44 7.16 4.82
CA GLY A 236 -17.41 7.48 3.83
C GLY A 236 -16.86 6.26 3.10
N ILE A 237 -16.54 5.19 3.84
CA ILE A 237 -16.05 3.93 3.27
C ILE A 237 -17.12 3.28 2.38
N ALA A 238 -18.38 3.25 2.81
CA ALA A 238 -19.48 2.71 2.00
C ALA A 238 -19.61 3.46 0.67
N PHE A 239 -19.52 4.78 0.69
CA PHE A 239 -19.49 5.61 -0.51
C PHE A 239 -18.32 5.24 -1.43
N TRP A 240 -17.14 4.99 -0.86
CA TRP A 240 -15.94 4.62 -1.62
C TRP A 240 -15.98 3.22 -2.19
N ILE A 241 -16.49 2.24 -1.44
CA ILE A 241 -16.68 0.88 -1.95
C ILE A 241 -17.67 0.92 -3.12
N PHE A 242 -18.78 1.64 -2.97
CA PHE A 242 -19.77 1.78 -4.04
C PHE A 242 -19.18 2.51 -5.25
N GLY A 243 -18.56 3.65 -5.06
CA GLY A 243 -17.91 4.43 -6.14
C GLY A 243 -16.81 3.64 -6.85
N GLY A 244 -15.99 2.91 -6.09
CA GLY A 244 -14.95 2.02 -6.64
C GLY A 244 -15.54 0.88 -7.47
N ALA A 245 -16.62 0.25 -6.99
CA ALA A 245 -17.31 -0.81 -7.74
C ALA A 245 -17.91 -0.28 -9.05
N VAL A 246 -18.53 0.91 -9.00
CA VAL A 246 -19.05 1.59 -10.20
C VAL A 246 -17.91 1.92 -11.16
N ALA A 247 -16.81 2.47 -10.68
CA ALA A 247 -15.66 2.79 -11.51
C ALA A 247 -15.09 1.53 -12.20
N VAL A 248 -14.91 0.43 -11.48
CA VAL A 248 -14.44 -0.84 -12.05
C VAL A 248 -15.43 -1.37 -13.09
N GLN A 249 -16.74 -1.27 -12.82
CA GLN A 249 -17.77 -1.73 -13.73
C GLN A 249 -17.70 -1.04 -15.10
N PHE A 250 -17.36 0.25 -15.14
CA PHE A 250 -17.30 1.02 -16.39
C PHE A 250 -15.91 1.06 -17.03
N LEU A 251 -14.84 0.98 -16.26
CA LEU A 251 -13.47 1.14 -16.74
C LEU A 251 -12.82 -0.18 -17.17
N LYS A 252 -13.23 -1.31 -16.56
CA LYS A 252 -12.64 -2.62 -16.84
C LYS A 252 -13.57 -3.47 -17.69
N GLN A 253 -13.05 -4.02 -18.78
CA GLN A 253 -13.80 -4.99 -19.59
C GLN A 253 -14.14 -6.21 -18.74
N GLY A 254 -15.44 -6.58 -18.67
CA GLY A 254 -15.96 -7.61 -17.78
C GLY A 254 -16.34 -7.13 -16.37
N GLY A 255 -16.09 -5.85 -16.03
CA GLY A 255 -16.59 -5.22 -14.81
C GLY A 255 -16.07 -5.82 -13.52
N VAL A 256 -16.88 -5.74 -12.45
CA VAL A 256 -16.52 -6.23 -11.10
C VAL A 256 -16.35 -7.76 -11.03
N GLN A 257 -16.91 -8.50 -11.98
CA GLN A 257 -16.80 -9.97 -12.02
C GLN A 257 -15.38 -10.45 -12.33
N THR A 258 -14.56 -9.58 -12.95
CA THR A 258 -13.15 -9.88 -13.26
C THR A 258 -12.20 -9.54 -12.12
N LEU A 259 -12.71 -9.08 -10.97
CA LEU A 259 -11.87 -8.84 -9.81
C LEU A 259 -11.48 -10.16 -9.16
N PRO A 260 -10.20 -10.34 -8.79
CA PRO A 260 -9.72 -11.53 -8.11
C PRO A 260 -10.53 -11.82 -6.84
N GLN A 261 -11.10 -13.02 -6.74
CA GLN A 261 -11.92 -13.39 -5.59
C GLN A 261 -11.07 -13.61 -4.34
N PRO A 262 -11.37 -12.91 -3.21
CA PRO A 262 -10.78 -13.24 -1.93
C PRO A 262 -11.20 -14.64 -1.47
N ALA A 263 -10.36 -15.34 -0.73
CA ALA A 263 -10.58 -16.73 -0.33
C ALA A 263 -11.88 -16.93 0.48
N VAL A 264 -12.28 -15.92 1.27
CA VAL A 264 -13.56 -15.95 2.03
C VAL A 264 -14.78 -15.48 1.21
N GLY A 265 -14.57 -15.06 -0.06
CA GLY A 265 -15.61 -14.42 -0.89
C GLY A 265 -15.80 -12.92 -0.60
N TRP A 266 -16.30 -12.19 -1.60
CA TRP A 266 -16.45 -10.73 -1.52
C TRP A 266 -17.36 -10.24 -0.37
N PRO A 267 -18.55 -10.84 -0.11
CA PRO A 267 -19.41 -10.36 0.97
C PRO A 267 -18.75 -10.48 2.35
N ALA A 268 -18.08 -11.60 2.64
CA ALA A 268 -17.38 -11.82 3.90
C ALA A 268 -16.15 -10.90 4.00
N PHE A 269 -15.39 -10.73 2.91
CA PHE A 269 -14.21 -9.88 2.87
C PHE A 269 -14.54 -8.41 3.16
N ILE A 270 -15.60 -7.87 2.52
CA ILE A 270 -16.05 -6.50 2.75
C ILE A 270 -16.55 -6.32 4.19
N SER A 271 -17.35 -7.26 4.69
CA SER A 271 -17.87 -7.22 6.06
C SER A 271 -16.74 -7.26 7.09
N LEU A 272 -15.76 -8.14 6.92
CA LEU A 272 -14.56 -8.21 7.75
C LEU A 272 -13.74 -6.93 7.62
N GLY A 273 -13.61 -6.38 6.41
CA GLY A 273 -12.90 -5.12 6.16
C GLY A 273 -13.50 -3.96 6.95
N ILE A 274 -14.83 -3.83 6.98
CA ILE A 274 -15.52 -2.80 7.75
C ILE A 274 -15.31 -3.01 9.27
N VAL A 275 -15.40 -4.25 9.74
CA VAL A 275 -15.21 -4.55 11.17
C VAL A 275 -13.76 -4.33 11.60
N TYR A 276 -12.78 -4.78 10.81
CA TYR A 276 -11.36 -4.55 11.09
C TYR A 276 -11.00 -3.07 10.99
N PHE A 277 -11.58 -2.34 10.05
CA PHE A 277 -11.46 -0.89 10.00
C PHE A 277 -11.98 -0.26 11.31
N ALA A 278 -13.18 -0.64 11.76
CA ALA A 278 -13.75 -0.11 12.99
C ALA A 278 -12.83 -0.37 14.21
N MET A 279 -12.28 -1.59 14.33
CA MET A 279 -11.34 -1.92 15.40
C MET A 279 -10.06 -1.06 15.35
N ASN A 280 -9.44 -0.94 14.18
CA ASN A 280 -8.24 -0.14 13.98
C ASN A 280 -8.50 1.35 14.23
N TYR A 281 -9.64 1.85 13.74
CA TYR A 281 -10.08 3.24 13.94
C TYR A 281 -10.30 3.55 15.43
N LEU A 282 -10.94 2.67 16.19
CA LEU A 282 -11.17 2.85 17.61
C LEU A 282 -9.86 2.89 18.41
N LEU A 283 -8.89 2.05 18.05
CA LEU A 283 -7.56 2.04 18.68
C LEU A 283 -6.83 3.37 18.43
N LEU A 284 -6.74 3.77 17.16
CA LEU A 284 -6.02 4.99 16.75
C LEU A 284 -6.77 6.27 17.17
N GLY A 285 -8.08 6.28 17.04
CA GLY A 285 -8.92 7.40 17.44
C GLY A 285 -8.87 7.67 18.96
N ALA A 286 -8.83 6.62 19.77
CA ALA A 286 -8.64 6.77 21.21
C ALA A 286 -7.28 7.40 21.55
N ALA A 287 -6.21 7.04 20.83
CA ALA A 287 -4.90 7.66 20.99
C ALA A 287 -4.95 9.16 20.61
N PHE A 288 -5.54 9.52 19.47
CA PHE A 288 -5.66 10.92 19.05
C PHE A 288 -6.54 11.76 19.94
N LEU A 289 -7.67 11.22 20.43
CA LEU A 289 -8.52 11.90 21.41
C LEU A 289 -7.74 12.20 22.71
N THR A 290 -6.94 11.24 23.16
CA THR A 290 -6.13 11.40 24.35
C THR A 290 -5.04 12.46 24.17
N ILE A 291 -4.37 12.48 23.00
CA ILE A 291 -3.39 13.51 22.63
C ILE A 291 -4.06 14.88 22.54
N GLY A 292 -5.18 14.99 21.83
CA GLY A 292 -5.93 16.22 21.69
C GLY A 292 -6.38 16.82 23.04
N ALA A 293 -6.72 15.97 24.02
CA ALA A 293 -7.05 16.42 25.35
C ALA A 293 -5.85 16.97 26.14
N GLN A 294 -4.66 16.37 25.95
CA GLN A 294 -3.44 16.74 26.69
C GLN A 294 -2.76 18.00 26.16
N ALA A 295 -2.84 18.22 24.85
CA ALA A 295 -2.21 19.36 24.22
C ALA A 295 -2.87 20.69 24.61
N SER A 296 -2.08 21.73 24.82
CA SER A 296 -2.57 23.08 25.14
C SER A 296 -2.83 23.92 23.90
N THR A 297 -2.12 23.63 22.81
CA THR A 297 -2.19 24.38 21.55
C THR A 297 -2.38 23.46 20.37
N VAL A 298 -2.87 24.01 19.25
CA VAL A 298 -2.99 23.33 17.96
C VAL A 298 -1.64 22.73 17.52
N ARG A 299 -0.57 23.50 17.66
CA ARG A 299 0.79 23.07 17.29
C ARG A 299 1.25 21.87 18.12
N GLU A 300 0.92 21.86 19.41
CA GLU A 300 1.27 20.75 20.30
C GLU A 300 0.50 19.48 19.90
N VAL A 301 -0.79 19.57 19.54
CA VAL A 301 -1.55 18.43 18.99
C VAL A 301 -0.87 17.84 17.77
N GLN A 302 -0.49 18.69 16.81
CA GLN A 302 0.18 18.25 15.59
C GLN A 302 1.52 17.55 15.90
N THR A 303 2.34 18.15 16.76
CA THR A 303 3.65 17.57 17.12
C THR A 303 3.50 16.24 17.86
N MET A 304 2.54 16.12 18.79
CA MET A 304 2.31 14.91 19.56
C MET A 304 1.65 13.79 18.72
N SER A 305 0.93 14.13 17.64
CA SER A 305 0.32 13.13 16.75
C SER A 305 1.31 12.51 15.76
N MET A 306 2.40 13.21 15.42
CA MET A 306 3.41 12.69 14.46
C MET A 306 3.98 11.33 14.83
N PRO A 307 4.45 11.07 16.08
CA PRO A 307 4.96 9.75 16.45
C PRO A 307 3.94 8.63 16.27
N VAL A 308 2.65 8.89 16.51
CA VAL A 308 1.58 7.91 16.32
C VAL A 308 1.40 7.59 14.84
N THR A 309 1.46 8.60 13.98
CA THR A 309 1.37 8.41 12.52
C THR A 309 2.57 7.62 11.99
N PHE A 310 3.79 7.94 12.44
CA PHE A 310 4.98 7.15 12.07
C PHE A 310 4.90 5.71 12.56
N ALA A 311 4.45 5.49 13.80
CA ALA A 311 4.24 4.15 14.33
C ALA A 311 3.25 3.35 13.46
N GLN A 312 2.19 3.98 12.94
CA GLN A 312 1.23 3.34 12.05
C GLN A 312 1.87 2.87 10.73
N VAL A 313 2.82 3.61 10.16
CA VAL A 313 3.56 3.18 8.96
C VAL A 313 4.40 1.93 9.26
N ILE A 314 5.08 1.89 10.41
CA ILE A 314 5.87 0.72 10.84
C ILE A 314 4.95 -0.48 11.07
N ILE A 315 3.81 -0.27 11.74
CA ILE A 315 2.80 -1.31 12.00
C ILE A 315 2.21 -1.84 10.69
N PHE A 316 1.96 -0.98 9.70
CA PHE A 316 1.53 -1.40 8.38
C PHE A 316 2.56 -2.29 7.69
N GLY A 317 3.85 -1.89 7.71
CA GLY A 317 4.94 -2.72 7.17
C GLY A 317 5.03 -4.08 7.87
N PHE A 318 4.85 -4.13 9.19
CA PHE A 318 4.80 -5.37 9.94
C PHE A 318 3.57 -6.22 9.58
N ALA A 319 2.39 -5.61 9.43
CA ALA A 319 1.20 -6.31 8.98
C ALA A 319 1.34 -6.89 7.56
N ALA A 320 2.15 -6.26 6.68
CA ALA A 320 2.37 -6.73 5.32
C ALA A 320 3.13 -8.07 5.23
N THR A 321 3.83 -8.49 6.31
CA THR A 321 4.52 -9.80 6.36
C THR A 321 3.58 -11.01 6.26
N VAL A 322 2.28 -10.82 6.48
CA VAL A 322 1.26 -11.88 6.34
C VAL A 322 1.04 -12.25 4.87
N ILE A 323 1.22 -11.30 3.93
CA ILE A 323 0.89 -11.48 2.51
C ILE A 323 1.81 -12.54 1.90
N GLY A 324 1.21 -13.57 1.32
CA GLY A 324 1.90 -14.72 0.73
C GLY A 324 2.42 -15.76 1.74
N ALA A 325 2.43 -15.45 3.04
CA ALA A 325 2.92 -16.36 4.07
C ALA A 325 2.12 -16.20 5.40
N PRO A 326 0.79 -16.36 5.40
CA PRO A 326 -0.06 -16.06 6.56
C PRO A 326 0.19 -16.97 7.77
N ASP A 327 0.79 -18.14 7.60
CA ASP A 327 1.12 -19.11 8.65
C ASP A 327 2.59 -19.08 9.07
N SER A 328 3.39 -18.13 8.54
CA SER A 328 4.76 -17.90 9.00
C SER A 328 4.79 -17.36 10.45
N ALA A 329 5.93 -17.47 11.11
CA ALA A 329 6.09 -16.95 12.48
C ALA A 329 5.84 -15.43 12.52
N GLU A 330 6.34 -14.69 11.54
CA GLU A 330 6.15 -13.24 11.39
C GLU A 330 4.69 -12.91 11.09
N GLY A 331 4.04 -13.67 10.19
CA GLY A 331 2.63 -13.51 9.85
C GLY A 331 1.71 -13.75 11.05
N LEU A 332 1.97 -14.78 11.84
CA LEU A 332 1.23 -15.04 13.07
C LEU A 332 1.49 -13.97 14.13
N ALA A 333 2.72 -13.52 14.30
CA ALA A 333 3.04 -12.42 15.22
C ALA A 333 2.30 -11.13 14.82
N ALA A 334 2.25 -10.79 13.53
CA ALA A 334 1.52 -9.64 13.04
C ALA A 334 -0.01 -9.78 13.24
N ALA A 335 -0.55 -11.00 13.14
CA ALA A 335 -1.97 -11.28 13.38
C ALA A 335 -2.33 -11.20 14.88
N ILE A 336 -1.41 -11.51 15.78
CA ILE A 336 -1.62 -11.48 17.25
C ILE A 336 -1.40 -10.08 17.82
N PHE A 337 -0.43 -9.30 17.29
CA PHE A 337 -0.13 -7.97 17.80
C PHE A 337 -1.33 -7.02 17.60
N PRO A 338 -1.88 -6.40 18.65
CA PRO A 338 -3.20 -5.75 18.58
C PRO A 338 -3.32 -4.64 17.56
N LEU A 339 -2.24 -3.88 17.34
CA LEU A 339 -2.25 -2.72 16.44
C LEU A 339 -2.09 -3.11 14.96
N SER A 340 -1.41 -4.23 14.65
CA SER A 340 -1.27 -4.75 13.28
C SER A 340 -2.36 -5.77 12.93
N SER A 341 -2.95 -6.41 13.94
CA SER A 341 -3.94 -7.48 13.77
C SER A 341 -5.09 -7.14 12.83
N PRO A 342 -5.72 -5.95 12.87
CA PRO A 342 -6.80 -5.62 11.93
C PRO A 342 -6.35 -5.70 10.46
N MET A 343 -5.16 -5.18 10.16
CA MET A 343 -4.61 -5.17 8.81
C MET A 343 -4.13 -6.57 8.40
N ALA A 344 -3.41 -7.27 9.29
CA ALA A 344 -2.91 -8.62 9.06
C ALA A 344 -4.06 -9.62 8.84
N MET A 345 -5.11 -9.55 9.64
CA MET A 345 -6.26 -10.44 9.51
C MET A 345 -7.10 -10.14 8.27
N LEU A 346 -7.19 -8.91 7.81
CA LEU A 346 -7.84 -8.61 6.53
C LEU A 346 -7.06 -9.23 5.36
N ALA A 347 -5.73 -9.15 5.37
CA ALA A 347 -4.91 -9.84 4.36
C ALA A 347 -5.12 -11.36 4.40
N ARG A 348 -5.16 -11.95 5.60
CA ARG A 348 -5.46 -13.38 5.79
C ARG A 348 -6.83 -13.78 5.23
N ALA A 349 -7.86 -12.93 5.34
CA ALA A 349 -9.19 -13.17 4.76
C ALA A 349 -9.16 -13.26 3.23
N ALA A 350 -8.27 -12.51 2.58
CA ALA A 350 -8.11 -12.60 1.14
C ALA A 350 -7.45 -13.92 0.70
N GLU A 351 -6.55 -14.49 1.50
CA GLU A 351 -5.71 -15.63 1.14
C GLU A 351 -6.24 -16.98 1.65
N GLN A 352 -6.92 -17.00 2.79
CA GLN A 352 -7.38 -18.23 3.46
C GLN A 352 -8.89 -18.29 3.63
N ARG A 353 -9.46 -19.47 3.41
CA ARG A 353 -10.93 -19.70 3.51
C ARG A 353 -11.45 -19.85 4.93
N ALA A 354 -10.56 -20.10 5.90
CA ALA A 354 -10.94 -20.37 7.27
C ALA A 354 -11.50 -19.10 7.95
N ILE A 355 -12.74 -19.16 8.42
CA ILE A 355 -13.42 -18.03 9.07
C ILE A 355 -13.19 -18.02 10.60
N TRP A 356 -12.97 -19.18 11.23
CA TRP A 356 -12.80 -19.25 12.67
C TRP A 356 -11.65 -18.39 13.24
N PRO A 357 -10.47 -18.21 12.55
CA PRO A 357 -9.41 -17.35 13.07
C PRO A 357 -9.86 -15.89 13.21
N HIS A 358 -10.77 -15.46 12.31
CA HIS A 358 -11.33 -14.10 12.37
C HIS A 358 -12.20 -13.90 13.61
N ALA A 359 -12.98 -14.89 14.02
CA ALA A 359 -13.77 -14.80 15.25
C ALA A 359 -12.87 -14.65 16.47
N VAL A 360 -11.79 -15.43 16.56
CA VAL A 360 -10.80 -15.34 17.67
C VAL A 360 -10.10 -13.97 17.64
N ALA A 361 -9.66 -13.52 16.46
CA ALA A 361 -8.99 -12.23 16.31
C ALA A 361 -9.91 -11.05 16.68
N LEU A 362 -11.17 -11.09 16.29
CA LEU A 362 -12.14 -10.04 16.63
C LEU A 362 -12.41 -10.00 18.14
N LEU A 363 -12.53 -11.16 18.80
CA LEU A 363 -12.65 -11.20 20.26
C LEU A 363 -11.41 -10.62 20.94
N TRP A 364 -10.22 -10.99 20.48
CA TRP A 364 -8.95 -10.46 20.96
C TRP A 364 -8.85 -8.95 20.79
N GLN A 365 -9.19 -8.46 19.61
CA GLN A 365 -9.20 -7.03 19.32
C GLN A 365 -10.24 -6.27 20.15
N ALA A 366 -11.43 -6.84 20.36
CA ALA A 366 -12.46 -6.22 21.20
C ALA A 366 -11.96 -6.01 22.65
N ILE A 367 -11.19 -6.96 23.19
CA ILE A 367 -10.56 -6.84 24.51
C ILE A 367 -9.58 -5.65 24.52
N TRP A 368 -8.70 -5.55 23.51
CA TRP A 368 -7.73 -4.46 23.41
C TRP A 368 -8.40 -3.10 23.15
N VAL A 369 -9.41 -3.05 22.30
CA VAL A 369 -10.21 -1.83 22.08
C VAL A 369 -10.84 -1.39 23.39
N ALA A 370 -11.48 -2.29 24.14
CA ALA A 370 -12.09 -1.95 25.42
C ALA A 370 -11.06 -1.45 26.45
N LEU A 371 -9.87 -2.07 26.50
CA LEU A 371 -8.78 -1.65 27.37
C LEU A 371 -8.27 -0.25 27.01
N ILE A 372 -7.98 -0.01 25.73
CA ILE A 372 -7.44 1.29 25.25
C ILE A 372 -8.48 2.40 25.40
N LEU A 373 -9.75 2.11 25.10
CA LEU A 373 -10.84 3.08 25.34
C LEU A 373 -10.96 3.45 26.81
N ARG A 374 -10.88 2.46 27.71
CA ARG A 374 -10.92 2.70 29.17
C ARG A 374 -9.73 3.53 29.63
N MET A 375 -8.52 3.21 29.18
CA MET A 375 -7.32 3.98 29.49
C MET A 375 -7.38 5.39 28.91
N GLY A 376 -7.80 5.53 27.66
CA GLY A 376 -7.94 6.81 26.98
C GLY A 376 -8.98 7.72 27.66
N SER A 377 -10.16 7.20 28.02
CA SER A 377 -11.17 7.98 28.72
C SER A 377 -10.69 8.43 30.11
N GLN A 378 -9.96 7.58 30.84
CA GLN A 378 -9.39 7.95 32.14
C GLN A 378 -8.31 9.05 32.02
N LEU A 379 -7.44 8.96 31.03
CA LEU A 379 -6.43 9.98 30.73
C LEU A 379 -7.09 11.29 30.29
N PHE A 380 -8.06 11.20 29.39
CA PHE A 380 -8.84 12.33 28.93
C PHE A 380 -9.51 13.08 30.10
N ARG A 381 -10.16 12.35 31.01
CA ARG A 381 -10.78 12.93 32.21
C ARG A 381 -9.77 13.63 33.12
N LYS A 382 -8.59 13.01 33.35
CA LYS A 382 -7.52 13.58 34.21
C LYS A 382 -6.95 14.87 33.61
N THR A 383 -6.91 15.01 32.29
CA THR A 383 -6.29 16.15 31.60
C THR A 383 -7.27 17.31 31.39
N VAL A 384 -8.52 17.03 31.03
CA VAL A 384 -9.56 18.07 30.86
C VAL A 384 -9.89 18.76 32.19
N LEU A 385 -9.89 18.04 33.30
CA LEU A 385 -10.18 18.60 34.64
C LEU A 385 -9.01 19.38 35.24
N LYS A 386 -7.79 19.26 34.71
CA LYS A 386 -6.62 20.01 35.18
C LYS A 386 -6.39 21.29 34.38
N SER A 387 -7.36 22.20 34.37
CA SER A 387 -7.24 23.53 33.74
C SER A 387 -6.48 24.51 34.65
N GLY A 388 -5.18 24.23 34.92
CA GLY A 388 -4.29 25.16 35.62
C GLY A 388 -2.92 25.16 34.98
N PRO A 389 -2.15 26.26 35.02
CA PRO A 389 -0.81 26.29 34.45
C PRO A 389 0.04 25.18 35.10
N ARG A 390 0.59 24.29 34.29
CA ARG A 390 1.52 23.26 34.75
C ARG A 390 2.68 23.92 35.45
N ARG A 391 2.84 23.74 36.77
CA ARG A 391 4.06 24.12 37.49
C ARG A 391 5.21 23.32 36.86
N PRO A 392 6.22 23.98 36.29
CA PRO A 392 7.38 23.27 35.73
C PRO A 392 8.07 22.47 36.83
N TRP A 393 8.39 21.21 36.53
CA TRP A 393 9.00 20.25 37.47
C TRP A 393 10.32 20.73 38.10
N TRP A 394 11.00 21.71 37.49
CA TRP A 394 12.25 22.32 38.04
C TRP A 394 12.02 23.36 39.12
N ARG A 395 10.77 23.63 39.54
CA ARG A 395 10.47 24.53 40.67
C ARG A 395 10.28 23.82 42.00
N PHE A 396 10.78 22.55 42.18
CA PHE A 396 10.95 21.93 43.46
C PHE A 396 12.24 22.44 44.10
N GLY A 397 12.20 23.54 44.83
CA GLY A 397 13.33 24.02 45.60
C GLY A 397 13.37 25.53 45.80
N ARG A 398 12.31 26.11 46.35
CA ARG A 398 12.36 27.35 47.11
C ARG A 398 11.11 27.40 48.00
N ALA A 399 11.25 26.83 49.21
CA ALA A 399 10.48 27.19 50.40
C ALA A 399 11.26 28.25 51.15
#